data_7054e92aa1ff87ed7efb52d55935bad6
#
_entry.id   7054e92aa1ff87ed7efb52d55935bad6
#
_cell.length_a   1.000
_cell.length_b   1.000
_cell.length_c   1.000
_cell.angle_alpha   90.00
_cell.angle_beta   90.00
_cell.angle_gamma   90.00
#
_symmetry.space_group_name_H-M   'P 1'
#
loop_
_entity.id
_entity.type
_entity.pdbx_description
1 polymer ?
#
loop_
_entity_poly.entity_id
_entity_poly.type
_entity_poly.pdbx_seq_one_letter_code
_entity_poly.pdbx_strand_id
1 'polypeptide(L)'
;MFPSEYGFDPTYGYSVERLLQVGTPKEPQDFDSFWQRRYQYALSVDPMPETRATNENRFGWNSFQISYISTDNFKIRGWLLLPVSGVIKRGFIIGHGYGGREGPDFHLPFKDAALLFPCFRGLGISAQTPISADPYWHVRHNIHNVDRYILGGCVEDVWLAVSAMLRLFPHLAGHLGYLGISFSGGIGALALAWEKRIARGHLNIPTFGQYALRLKLASLGSANSIQKYYQTNKKQTLRTIRYYDAALAAKRISIPIHCACALFDPYVIPPGQFAIYNALGGPKQLFVLDAGHHSYPDQKRQEQALIEELDDFFSSLTSS
;
A
#
# COMPACT_ATOMS: atom_id res chain seq x y z
N MET A 1 20.38 -10.39 18.78
CA MET A 1 19.74 -11.71 18.48
C MET A 1 18.28 -11.52 18.74
N PHE A 2 17.42 -11.62 17.74
CA PHE A 2 15.98 -11.47 17.88
C PHE A 2 15.40 -12.72 18.58
N PRO A 3 14.31 -12.57 19.37
CA PRO A 3 13.77 -13.68 20.15
C PRO A 3 13.19 -14.80 19.27
N SER A 4 13.30 -16.05 19.78
CA SER A 4 12.74 -17.26 19.15
C SER A 4 11.23 -17.43 19.35
N GLU A 5 10.49 -16.35 19.60
CA GLU A 5 9.07 -16.40 19.99
C GLU A 5 8.11 -16.81 18.86
N TYR A 6 8.58 -16.82 17.60
CA TYR A 6 7.71 -17.05 16.43
C TYR A 6 7.62 -18.51 15.97
N GLY A 7 8.43 -19.44 16.55
CA GLY A 7 8.52 -20.81 16.08
C GLY A 7 9.20 -20.99 14.72
N PHE A 8 9.70 -19.92 14.13
CA PHE A 8 10.52 -19.88 12.91
C PHE A 8 11.45 -18.66 12.95
N ASP A 9 12.48 -18.62 12.08
CA ASP A 9 13.39 -17.48 11.92
C ASP A 9 12.80 -16.45 10.94
N PRO A 10 12.37 -15.24 11.40
CA PRO A 10 11.83 -14.19 10.53
C PRO A 10 12.85 -13.48 9.62
N THR A 11 14.14 -13.82 9.69
CA THR A 11 15.16 -13.43 8.70
C THR A 11 15.20 -14.41 7.53
N TYR A 12 14.66 -15.63 7.74
CA TYR A 12 14.67 -16.75 6.79
C TYR A 12 16.10 -17.10 6.30
N GLY A 13 17.13 -16.72 7.07
CA GLY A 13 18.53 -16.94 6.74
C GLY A 13 19.01 -16.15 5.51
N TYR A 14 18.36 -15.05 5.15
CA TYR A 14 18.82 -14.18 4.06
C TYR A 14 19.77 -13.10 4.58
N SER A 15 20.92 -12.92 3.92
CA SER A 15 21.74 -11.71 4.03
C SER A 15 21.18 -10.61 3.12
N VAL A 16 21.60 -9.35 3.31
CA VAL A 16 21.22 -8.21 2.46
C VAL A 16 21.55 -8.48 0.99
N GLU A 17 22.76 -9.03 0.72
CA GLU A 17 23.20 -9.35 -0.63
C GLU A 17 22.29 -10.39 -1.30
N ARG A 18 21.82 -11.39 -0.56
CA ARG A 18 20.88 -12.39 -1.05
C ARG A 18 19.47 -11.81 -1.24
N LEU A 19 19.03 -10.92 -0.36
CA LEU A 19 17.76 -10.20 -0.50
C LEU A 19 17.74 -9.35 -1.76
N LEU A 20 18.83 -8.65 -2.07
CA LEU A 20 18.96 -7.83 -3.29
C LEU A 20 18.98 -8.65 -4.59
N GLN A 21 19.09 -9.98 -4.52
CA GLN A 21 19.03 -10.88 -5.66
C GLN A 21 17.70 -11.62 -5.82
N VAL A 22 16.73 -11.40 -4.91
CA VAL A 22 15.43 -12.06 -5.00
C VAL A 22 14.68 -11.55 -6.22
N GLY A 23 14.40 -12.44 -7.15
CA GLY A 23 13.66 -12.14 -8.38
C GLY A 23 12.15 -12.26 -8.24
N THR A 24 11.44 -11.96 -9.33
CA THR A 24 9.98 -12.10 -9.43
C THR A 24 9.59 -13.54 -9.77
N PRO A 25 8.36 -13.97 -9.40
CA PRO A 25 7.83 -15.26 -9.84
C PRO A 25 7.42 -15.24 -11.33
N LYS A 26 6.96 -16.41 -11.83
CA LYS A 26 6.44 -16.51 -13.20
C LYS A 26 5.16 -15.68 -13.36
N GLU A 27 5.18 -14.83 -14.36
CA GLU A 27 4.08 -13.92 -14.70
C GLU A 27 3.00 -14.61 -15.54
N PRO A 28 1.69 -14.32 -15.32
CA PRO A 28 0.61 -14.65 -16.26
C PRO A 28 0.81 -13.93 -17.61
N GLN A 29 0.48 -14.60 -18.71
CA GLN A 29 0.64 -14.00 -20.05
C GLN A 29 -0.23 -12.76 -20.27
N ASP A 30 -1.41 -12.71 -19.64
CA ASP A 30 -2.40 -11.65 -19.75
C ASP A 30 -2.38 -10.68 -18.55
N PHE A 31 -1.27 -10.64 -17.77
CA PHE A 31 -1.15 -9.82 -16.57
C PHE A 31 -1.42 -8.32 -16.83
N ASP A 32 -0.84 -7.77 -17.89
CA ASP A 32 -1.01 -6.36 -18.24
C ASP A 32 -2.43 -6.06 -18.67
N SER A 33 -3.00 -6.86 -19.57
CA SER A 33 -4.37 -6.65 -20.04
C SER A 33 -5.41 -6.83 -18.93
N PHE A 34 -5.15 -7.72 -17.95
CA PHE A 34 -5.98 -7.87 -16.76
C PHE A 34 -6.04 -6.57 -15.96
N TRP A 35 -4.89 -5.99 -15.62
CA TRP A 35 -4.83 -4.77 -14.83
C TRP A 35 -5.24 -3.51 -15.60
N GLN A 36 -4.92 -3.42 -16.89
CA GLN A 36 -5.36 -2.32 -17.74
C GLN A 36 -6.88 -2.22 -17.84
N ARG A 37 -7.59 -3.34 -18.01
CA ARG A 37 -9.06 -3.35 -18.01
C ARG A 37 -9.63 -2.84 -16.68
N ARG A 38 -9.08 -3.29 -15.55
CA ARG A 38 -9.49 -2.83 -14.23
C ARG A 38 -9.24 -1.32 -14.03
N TYR A 39 -8.09 -0.84 -14.49
CA TYR A 39 -7.76 0.58 -14.42
C TYR A 39 -8.72 1.43 -15.25
N GLN A 40 -9.00 1.03 -16.49
CA GLN A 40 -9.96 1.73 -17.35
C GLN A 40 -11.37 1.74 -16.72
N TYR A 41 -11.80 0.62 -16.14
CA TYR A 41 -13.07 0.56 -15.41
C TYR A 41 -13.07 1.53 -14.23
N ALA A 42 -12.04 1.56 -13.41
CA ALA A 42 -11.93 2.48 -12.28
C ALA A 42 -11.97 3.96 -12.74
N LEU A 43 -11.29 4.31 -13.85
CA LEU A 43 -11.31 5.66 -14.40
C LEU A 43 -12.68 6.10 -14.94
N SER A 44 -13.57 5.16 -15.27
CA SER A 44 -14.94 5.46 -15.72
C SER A 44 -15.91 5.78 -14.57
N VAL A 45 -15.50 5.52 -13.32
CA VAL A 45 -16.31 5.78 -12.13
C VAL A 45 -16.14 7.24 -11.68
N ASP A 46 -17.23 7.98 -11.53
CA ASP A 46 -17.18 9.29 -10.87
C ASP A 46 -17.04 9.10 -9.35
N PRO A 47 -15.94 9.57 -8.73
CA PRO A 47 -15.70 9.36 -7.30
C PRO A 47 -16.65 10.15 -6.41
N MET A 48 -17.33 11.20 -6.89
CA MET A 48 -18.26 12.04 -6.13
C MET A 48 -17.78 12.30 -4.68
N PRO A 49 -16.61 12.94 -4.47
CA PRO A 49 -16.08 13.13 -3.14
C PRO A 49 -16.92 14.08 -2.31
N GLU A 50 -17.23 13.68 -1.09
CA GLU A 50 -17.95 14.50 -0.08
C GLU A 50 -17.02 14.72 1.12
N THR A 51 -16.93 15.95 1.62
CA THR A 51 -16.13 16.30 2.79
C THR A 51 -17.01 16.93 3.88
N ARG A 52 -16.71 16.60 5.13
CA ARG A 52 -17.38 17.17 6.31
C ARG A 52 -16.29 17.58 7.31
N ALA A 53 -16.22 18.85 7.67
CA ALA A 53 -15.30 19.34 8.68
C ALA A 53 -15.49 18.60 10.01
N THR A 54 -14.38 18.27 10.66
CA THR A 54 -14.36 17.83 12.06
C THR A 54 -13.96 19.02 12.95
N ASN A 55 -14.23 18.93 14.25
CA ASN A 55 -13.79 19.96 15.18
C ASN A 55 -12.32 19.79 15.63
N GLU A 56 -11.55 18.96 14.95
CA GLU A 56 -10.16 18.68 15.28
C GLU A 56 -9.19 19.53 14.44
N ASN A 57 -8.68 20.59 15.05
CA ASN A 57 -7.53 21.33 14.54
C ASN A 57 -6.32 20.95 15.36
N ARG A 58 -5.36 20.20 14.78
CA ARG A 58 -4.16 19.73 15.48
C ARG A 58 -2.92 19.99 14.64
N PHE A 59 -1.85 20.44 15.28
CA PHE A 59 -0.50 20.55 14.69
C PHE A 59 -0.46 21.29 13.34
N GLY A 60 -1.32 22.30 13.16
CA GLY A 60 -1.40 23.13 11.94
C GLY A 60 -2.27 22.52 10.83
N TRP A 61 -3.10 21.54 11.15
CA TRP A 61 -4.04 20.90 10.22
C TRP A 61 -5.51 21.17 10.58
N ASN A 62 -6.31 21.44 9.55
CA ASN A 62 -7.76 21.31 9.58
C ASN A 62 -8.12 19.89 9.17
N SER A 63 -8.92 19.18 9.96
CA SER A 63 -9.32 17.80 9.70
C SER A 63 -10.74 17.72 9.17
N PHE A 64 -10.92 16.86 8.16
CA PHE A 64 -12.21 16.56 7.55
C PHE A 64 -12.41 15.04 7.48
N GLN A 65 -13.63 14.59 7.71
CA GLN A 65 -14.07 13.30 7.19
C GLN A 65 -14.28 13.42 5.69
N ILE A 66 -13.88 12.40 4.95
CA ILE A 66 -14.13 12.32 3.51
C ILE A 66 -14.80 10.99 3.17
N SER A 67 -15.66 11.01 2.17
CA SER A 67 -16.12 9.80 1.50
C SER A 67 -16.08 9.98 -0.01
N TYR A 68 -15.89 8.88 -0.74
CA TYR A 68 -15.96 8.84 -2.19
C TYR A 68 -16.47 7.49 -2.68
N ILE A 69 -16.98 7.46 -3.90
CA ILE A 69 -17.45 6.22 -4.54
C ILE A 69 -16.29 5.56 -5.27
N SER A 70 -16.10 4.28 -5.00
CA SER A 70 -15.18 3.40 -5.71
C SER A 70 -15.94 2.45 -6.65
N THR A 71 -15.22 1.55 -7.31
CA THR A 71 -15.82 0.53 -8.17
C THR A 71 -16.87 -0.30 -7.44
N ASP A 72 -17.79 -0.90 -8.19
CA ASP A 72 -18.94 -1.64 -7.66
C ASP A 72 -19.82 -0.82 -6.68
N ASN A 73 -19.84 0.51 -6.89
CA ASN A 73 -20.57 1.46 -6.03
C ASN A 73 -20.19 1.37 -4.55
N PHE A 74 -18.94 0.97 -4.25
CA PHE A 74 -18.47 0.84 -2.88
C PHE A 74 -18.12 2.22 -2.31
N LYS A 75 -18.74 2.61 -1.20
CA LYS A 75 -18.46 3.90 -0.54
C LYS A 75 -17.22 3.77 0.36
N ILE A 76 -16.12 4.37 -0.07
CA ILE A 76 -14.90 4.51 0.73
C ILE A 76 -15.04 5.72 1.65
N ARG A 77 -14.59 5.56 2.90
CA ARG A 77 -14.53 6.61 3.91
C ARG A 77 -13.11 6.79 4.41
N GLY A 78 -12.81 7.97 4.93
CA GLY A 78 -11.47 8.28 5.43
C GLY A 78 -11.38 9.68 6.01
N TRP A 79 -10.17 10.20 6.02
CA TRP A 79 -9.89 11.55 6.50
C TRP A 79 -9.11 12.35 5.46
N LEU A 80 -9.32 13.65 5.48
CA LEU A 80 -8.58 14.63 4.69
C LEU A 80 -8.01 15.68 5.64
N LEU A 81 -6.69 15.87 5.62
CA LEU A 81 -6.04 16.96 6.32
C LEU A 81 -5.66 18.05 5.33
N LEU A 82 -6.01 19.29 5.65
CA LEU A 82 -5.63 20.48 4.91
C LEU A 82 -4.85 21.43 5.83
N PRO A 83 -3.79 22.08 5.34
CA PRO A 83 -3.01 22.99 6.16
C PRO A 83 -3.85 24.21 6.58
N VAL A 84 -3.72 24.63 7.83
CA VAL A 84 -4.38 25.85 8.36
C VAL A 84 -3.97 27.11 7.58
N SER A 85 -2.74 27.12 7.04
CA SER A 85 -2.24 28.21 6.18
C SER A 85 -3.04 28.38 4.89
N GLY A 86 -3.80 27.38 4.48
CA GLY A 86 -4.52 27.36 3.19
C GLY A 86 -3.62 27.13 1.96
N VAL A 87 -2.31 27.03 2.13
CA VAL A 87 -1.37 26.79 1.02
C VAL A 87 -1.29 25.30 0.71
N ILE A 88 -1.74 24.89 -0.48
CA ILE A 88 -1.73 23.50 -0.93
C ILE A 88 -0.97 23.43 -2.25
N LYS A 89 0.27 22.94 -2.22
CA LYS A 89 1.16 22.82 -3.38
C LYS A 89 1.30 21.38 -3.90
N ARG A 90 0.97 20.39 -3.08
CA ARG A 90 1.08 18.95 -3.38
C ARG A 90 -0.01 18.18 -2.67
N GLY A 91 -0.27 16.95 -3.10
CA GLY A 91 -1.25 16.08 -2.48
C GLY A 91 -0.72 14.68 -2.26
N PHE A 92 -1.21 14.01 -1.23
CA PHE A 92 -0.79 12.65 -0.93
C PHE A 92 -1.98 11.73 -0.69
N ILE A 93 -1.90 10.52 -1.25
CA ILE A 93 -2.77 9.40 -0.90
C ILE A 93 -1.99 8.51 0.07
N ILE A 94 -2.48 8.35 1.30
CA ILE A 94 -1.76 7.70 2.39
C ILE A 94 -2.55 6.50 2.88
N GLY A 95 -2.13 5.33 2.44
CA GLY A 95 -2.75 4.06 2.82
C GLY A 95 -2.35 3.62 4.24
N HIS A 96 -3.07 2.62 4.76
CA HIS A 96 -2.86 2.05 6.10
C HIS A 96 -2.39 0.59 6.05
N GLY A 97 -1.85 0.08 7.15
CA GLY A 97 -1.58 -1.34 7.36
C GLY A 97 -2.86 -2.18 7.43
N TYR A 98 -2.73 -3.52 7.48
CA TYR A 98 -3.91 -4.41 7.47
C TYR A 98 -4.83 -4.25 8.69
N GLY A 99 -4.36 -3.66 9.76
CA GLY A 99 -5.19 -3.33 10.94
C GLY A 99 -6.22 -2.21 10.71
N GLY A 100 -6.18 -1.54 9.55
CA GLY A 100 -6.99 -0.33 9.31
C GLY A 100 -6.34 0.91 9.95
N ARG A 101 -7.16 1.95 10.14
CA ARG A 101 -6.78 3.15 10.89
C ARG A 101 -8.00 3.73 11.61
N GLU A 102 -7.75 4.41 12.71
CA GLU A 102 -8.78 5.07 13.53
C GLU A 102 -8.83 6.59 13.31
N GLY A 103 -7.81 7.15 12.65
CA GLY A 103 -7.69 8.57 12.37
C GLY A 103 -6.56 8.89 11.40
N PRO A 104 -6.38 10.17 11.02
CA PRO A 104 -5.29 10.60 10.18
C PRO A 104 -3.98 10.71 10.97
N ASP A 105 -2.84 10.67 10.27
CA ASP A 105 -1.54 10.92 10.85
C ASP A 105 -1.20 12.43 10.76
N PHE A 106 -1.20 13.10 11.90
CA PHE A 106 -0.92 14.54 12.00
C PHE A 106 0.57 14.89 12.00
N HIS A 107 1.46 13.90 12.11
CA HIS A 107 2.91 14.12 12.31
C HIS A 107 3.72 14.07 11.02
N LEU A 108 3.08 13.80 9.88
CA LEU A 108 3.77 13.83 8.60
C LEU A 108 4.37 15.21 8.28
N PRO A 109 5.55 15.27 7.64
CA PRO A 109 6.31 16.50 7.46
C PRO A 109 5.73 17.45 6.37
N PHE A 110 4.79 16.99 5.55
CA PHE A 110 4.30 17.65 4.33
C PHE A 110 3.34 18.83 4.61
N LYS A 111 3.78 19.89 5.24
CA LYS A 111 2.95 20.98 5.79
C LYS A 111 2.25 21.88 4.75
N ASP A 112 2.60 21.76 3.48
CA ASP A 112 2.01 22.47 2.33
C ASP A 112 1.18 21.55 1.43
N ALA A 113 0.64 20.46 2.00
CA ALA A 113 -0.03 19.42 1.23
C ALA A 113 -1.48 19.17 1.67
N ALA A 114 -2.31 18.66 0.73
CA ALA A 114 -3.55 17.95 1.05
C ALA A 114 -3.22 16.48 1.31
N LEU A 115 -3.59 15.94 2.48
CA LEU A 115 -3.31 14.55 2.88
C LEU A 115 -4.62 13.76 2.95
N LEU A 116 -4.81 12.80 2.04
CA LEU A 116 -5.98 11.93 2.01
C LEU A 116 -5.65 10.55 2.58
N PHE A 117 -6.37 10.15 3.60
CA PHE A 117 -6.21 8.90 4.34
C PHE A 117 -7.42 7.98 4.14
N PRO A 118 -7.54 7.25 3.02
CA PRO A 118 -8.66 6.34 2.81
C PRO A 118 -8.56 5.12 3.72
N CYS A 119 -9.71 4.63 4.20
CA CYS A 119 -9.83 3.25 4.67
C CYS A 119 -10.25 2.38 3.49
N PHE A 120 -9.46 1.35 3.18
CA PHE A 120 -9.79 0.45 2.09
C PHE A 120 -11.08 -0.32 2.33
N ARG A 121 -11.75 -0.74 1.26
CA ARG A 121 -13.01 -1.50 1.34
C ARG A 121 -12.94 -2.67 2.31
N GLY A 122 -13.92 -2.74 3.20
CA GLY A 122 -14.02 -3.75 4.24
C GLY A 122 -13.20 -3.48 5.50
N LEU A 123 -12.37 -2.42 5.55
CA LEU A 123 -11.47 -2.12 6.67
C LEU A 123 -11.77 -0.76 7.31
N GLY A 124 -11.46 -0.63 8.61
CA GLY A 124 -11.66 0.60 9.36
C GLY A 124 -13.09 1.13 9.23
N ILE A 125 -13.24 2.44 9.02
CA ILE A 125 -14.57 3.07 8.85
C ILE A 125 -15.24 2.79 7.49
N SER A 126 -14.56 2.07 6.58
CA SER A 126 -15.14 1.50 5.35
C SER A 126 -15.57 0.03 5.51
N ALA A 127 -15.62 -0.49 6.75
CA ALA A 127 -16.11 -1.83 7.03
C ALA A 127 -17.56 -1.98 6.60
N GLN A 128 -17.87 -3.07 5.89
CA GLN A 128 -19.20 -3.36 5.36
C GLN A 128 -19.36 -4.87 5.14
N THR A 129 -20.46 -5.43 5.64
CA THR A 129 -20.85 -6.82 5.35
C THR A 129 -21.11 -7.03 3.86
N PRO A 130 -20.73 -8.20 3.28
CA PRO A 130 -20.22 -9.40 3.93
C PRO A 130 -18.70 -9.47 4.05
N ILE A 131 -17.96 -8.35 3.84
CA ILE A 131 -16.48 -8.34 3.89
C ILE A 131 -16.05 -8.32 5.36
N SER A 132 -15.19 -9.26 5.76
CA SER A 132 -14.63 -9.28 7.11
C SER A 132 -13.59 -8.16 7.29
N ALA A 133 -13.63 -7.46 8.42
CA ALA A 133 -12.59 -6.49 8.79
C ALA A 133 -11.35 -7.14 9.42
N ASP A 134 -11.43 -8.41 9.80
CA ASP A 134 -10.27 -9.18 10.28
C ASP A 134 -9.34 -9.50 9.11
N PRO A 135 -8.04 -9.09 9.15
CA PRO A 135 -7.06 -9.32 8.08
C PRO A 135 -6.95 -10.78 7.63
N TYR A 136 -7.14 -11.71 8.55
CA TYR A 136 -7.07 -13.15 8.28
C TYR A 136 -8.19 -13.60 7.32
N TRP A 137 -9.40 -13.06 7.46
CA TRP A 137 -10.55 -13.40 6.62
C TRP A 137 -10.71 -12.45 5.44
N HIS A 138 -10.40 -11.17 5.62
CA HIS A 138 -10.43 -10.18 4.56
C HIS A 138 -9.59 -10.60 3.35
N VAL A 139 -8.35 -11.06 3.58
CA VAL A 139 -7.44 -11.50 2.51
C VAL A 139 -7.94 -12.72 1.73
N ARG A 140 -8.93 -13.44 2.26
CA ARG A 140 -9.56 -14.60 1.58
C ARG A 140 -10.84 -14.23 0.84
N HIS A 141 -11.37 -13.03 1.04
CA HIS A 141 -12.64 -12.64 0.45
C HIS A 141 -12.57 -12.71 -1.08
N ASN A 142 -13.39 -13.60 -1.65
CA ASN A 142 -13.43 -13.90 -3.09
C ASN A 142 -12.11 -14.39 -3.71
N ILE A 143 -11.19 -14.95 -2.95
CA ILE A 143 -9.92 -15.50 -3.47
C ILE A 143 -10.10 -16.57 -4.55
N HIS A 144 -11.28 -17.20 -4.59
CA HIS A 144 -11.63 -18.19 -5.61
C HIS A 144 -11.92 -17.59 -6.98
N ASN A 145 -12.09 -16.29 -7.09
CA ASN A 145 -12.43 -15.58 -8.33
C ASN A 145 -11.41 -14.46 -8.59
N VAL A 146 -10.64 -14.58 -9.65
CA VAL A 146 -9.57 -13.64 -10.00
C VAL A 146 -10.10 -12.22 -10.21
N ASP A 147 -11.28 -12.05 -10.81
CA ASP A 147 -11.85 -10.74 -11.12
C ASP A 147 -12.52 -10.08 -9.90
N ARG A 148 -12.96 -10.88 -8.92
CA ARG A 148 -13.68 -10.40 -7.72
C ARG A 148 -12.84 -10.45 -6.44
N TYR A 149 -11.57 -10.83 -6.54
CA TYR A 149 -10.70 -10.91 -5.36
C TYR A 149 -10.55 -9.54 -4.71
N ILE A 150 -10.71 -9.51 -3.39
CA ILE A 150 -10.77 -8.27 -2.60
C ILE A 150 -9.59 -7.32 -2.85
N LEU A 151 -8.39 -7.84 -3.08
CA LEU A 151 -7.23 -7.02 -3.33
C LEU A 151 -7.36 -6.18 -4.60
N GLY A 152 -8.08 -6.69 -5.63
CA GLY A 152 -8.36 -5.90 -6.83
C GLY A 152 -9.17 -4.66 -6.54
N GLY A 153 -10.22 -4.82 -5.73
CA GLY A 153 -11.01 -3.70 -5.26
C GLY A 153 -10.21 -2.70 -4.42
N CYS A 154 -9.31 -3.19 -3.55
CA CYS A 154 -8.43 -2.30 -2.77
C CYS A 154 -7.46 -1.50 -3.66
N VAL A 155 -6.99 -2.07 -4.77
CA VAL A 155 -6.20 -1.34 -5.77
C VAL A 155 -7.04 -0.26 -6.44
N GLU A 156 -8.27 -0.57 -6.80
CA GLU A 156 -9.24 0.38 -7.37
C GLU A 156 -9.56 1.52 -6.39
N ASP A 157 -9.64 1.24 -5.10
CA ASP A 157 -9.84 2.26 -4.07
C ASP A 157 -8.72 3.32 -4.06
N VAL A 158 -7.47 2.93 -4.37
CA VAL A 158 -6.35 3.88 -4.55
C VAL A 158 -6.58 4.75 -5.78
N TRP A 159 -6.95 4.17 -6.92
CA TRP A 159 -7.17 4.91 -8.16
C TRP A 159 -8.32 5.91 -8.03
N LEU A 160 -9.39 5.53 -7.32
CA LEU A 160 -10.52 6.43 -7.03
C LEU A 160 -10.16 7.48 -5.97
N ALA A 161 -9.25 7.19 -5.02
CA ALA A 161 -8.70 8.19 -4.10
C ALA A 161 -7.94 9.29 -4.86
N VAL A 162 -7.14 8.90 -5.87
CA VAL A 162 -6.46 9.85 -6.77
C VAL A 162 -7.49 10.68 -7.55
N SER A 163 -8.52 10.05 -8.10
CA SER A 163 -9.61 10.75 -8.81
C SER A 163 -10.35 11.72 -7.89
N ALA A 164 -10.65 11.32 -6.65
CA ALA A 164 -11.29 12.16 -5.64
C ALA A 164 -10.42 13.36 -5.26
N MET A 165 -9.11 13.14 -5.05
CA MET A 165 -8.16 14.21 -4.76
C MET A 165 -8.12 15.25 -5.89
N LEU A 166 -8.01 14.81 -7.13
CA LEU A 166 -7.97 15.70 -8.30
C LEU A 166 -9.33 16.37 -8.59
N ARG A 167 -10.44 15.76 -8.16
CA ARG A 167 -11.76 16.41 -8.24
C ARG A 167 -11.89 17.56 -7.24
N LEU A 168 -11.33 17.40 -6.02
CA LEU A 168 -11.30 18.45 -5.00
C LEU A 168 -10.24 19.53 -5.30
N PHE A 169 -9.08 19.12 -5.81
CA PHE A 169 -7.91 19.98 -6.03
C PHE A 169 -7.33 19.76 -7.42
N PRO A 170 -7.96 20.27 -8.51
CA PRO A 170 -7.49 20.03 -9.88
C PRO A 170 -6.07 20.54 -10.16
N HIS A 171 -5.63 21.59 -9.45
CA HIS A 171 -4.28 22.17 -9.58
C HIS A 171 -3.17 21.22 -9.09
N LEU A 172 -3.50 20.15 -8.37
CA LEU A 172 -2.52 19.15 -7.92
C LEU A 172 -2.17 18.09 -9.00
N ALA A 173 -2.69 18.24 -10.22
CA ALA A 173 -2.30 17.37 -11.33
C ALA A 173 -0.78 17.46 -11.58
N GLY A 174 -0.08 16.31 -11.54
CA GLY A 174 1.38 16.24 -11.62
C GLY A 174 2.11 16.41 -10.27
N HIS A 175 1.39 16.75 -9.19
CA HIS A 175 1.96 17.02 -7.85
C HIS A 175 1.40 16.07 -6.78
N LEU A 176 1.05 14.83 -7.17
CA LEU A 176 0.54 13.82 -6.26
C LEU A 176 1.62 12.81 -5.88
N GLY A 177 1.67 12.50 -4.58
CA GLY A 177 2.48 11.43 -4.00
C GLY A 177 1.60 10.30 -3.43
N TYR A 178 2.21 9.13 -3.27
CA TYR A 178 1.62 7.98 -2.59
C TYR A 178 2.50 7.51 -1.45
N LEU A 179 1.89 7.22 -0.30
CA LEU A 179 2.55 6.54 0.82
C LEU A 179 1.74 5.31 1.23
N GLY A 180 2.39 4.16 1.31
CA GLY A 180 1.74 2.93 1.75
C GLY A 180 2.62 2.11 2.67
N ILE A 181 2.05 1.60 3.76
CA ILE A 181 2.73 0.73 4.72
C ILE A 181 2.12 -0.67 4.70
N SER A 182 2.97 -1.70 4.74
CA SER A 182 2.56 -3.10 4.88
C SER A 182 1.52 -3.49 3.83
N PHE A 183 0.25 -3.65 4.22
CA PHE A 183 -0.87 -3.91 3.32
C PHE A 183 -0.94 -2.89 2.19
N SER A 184 -1.03 -1.62 2.53
CA SER A 184 -1.08 -0.57 1.50
C SER A 184 0.25 -0.35 0.77
N GLY A 185 1.37 -0.78 1.32
CA GLY A 185 2.64 -0.86 0.59
C GLY A 185 2.53 -1.80 -0.61
N GLY A 186 1.98 -2.99 -0.42
CA GLY A 186 1.75 -3.96 -1.49
C GLY A 186 0.62 -3.55 -2.45
N ILE A 187 -0.50 -3.03 -1.93
CA ILE A 187 -1.58 -2.46 -2.75
C ILE A 187 -1.07 -1.28 -3.59
N GLY A 188 -0.20 -0.42 -3.00
CA GLY A 188 0.45 0.67 -3.71
C GLY A 188 1.32 0.19 -4.87
N ALA A 189 2.13 -0.84 -4.67
CA ALA A 189 2.94 -1.41 -5.75
C ALA A 189 2.06 -1.94 -6.91
N LEU A 190 0.91 -2.55 -6.60
CA LEU A 190 -0.08 -2.96 -7.61
C LEU A 190 -0.73 -1.75 -8.29
N ALA A 191 -1.09 -0.72 -7.55
CA ALA A 191 -1.80 0.45 -8.09
C ALA A 191 -0.87 1.35 -8.95
N LEU A 192 0.32 1.67 -8.46
CA LEU A 192 1.26 2.59 -9.09
C LEU A 192 1.79 2.10 -10.45
N ALA A 193 1.71 0.79 -10.71
CA ALA A 193 2.07 0.22 -12.00
C ALA A 193 1.24 0.80 -13.17
N TRP A 194 -0.01 1.18 -12.92
CA TRP A 194 -0.92 1.75 -13.93
C TRP A 194 -1.32 3.19 -13.65
N GLU A 195 -1.19 3.69 -12.41
CA GLU A 195 -1.58 5.03 -12.00
C GLU A 195 -0.54 6.09 -12.42
N LYS A 196 -0.79 6.75 -13.53
CA LYS A 196 0.12 7.75 -14.11
C LYS A 196 -0.03 9.17 -13.53
N ARG A 197 -1.05 9.40 -12.70
CA ARG A 197 -1.31 10.70 -12.06
C ARG A 197 -0.53 10.88 -10.76
N ILE A 198 0.07 9.81 -10.22
CA ILE A 198 1.03 9.87 -9.11
C ILE A 198 2.43 10.07 -9.67
N ALA A 199 3.16 11.06 -9.15
CA ALA A 199 4.50 11.40 -9.60
C ALA A 199 5.62 10.75 -8.80
N ARG A 200 5.40 10.42 -7.52
CA ARG A 200 6.35 9.74 -6.62
C ARG A 200 5.63 8.84 -5.64
N GLY A 201 6.29 7.78 -5.18
CA GLY A 201 5.72 6.87 -4.20
C GLY A 201 6.67 6.43 -3.10
N HIS A 202 6.12 6.11 -1.93
CA HIS A 202 6.82 5.43 -0.85
C HIS A 202 6.11 4.15 -0.48
N LEU A 203 6.87 3.05 -0.41
CA LEU A 203 6.40 1.71 -0.05
C LEU A 203 7.17 1.24 1.19
N ASN A 204 6.52 1.22 2.35
CA ASN A 204 7.12 0.80 3.61
C ASN A 204 6.74 -0.65 3.92
N ILE A 205 7.74 -1.52 4.09
CA ILE A 205 7.58 -2.97 4.36
C ILE A 205 6.46 -3.61 3.50
N PRO A 206 6.48 -3.44 2.16
CA PRO A 206 5.35 -3.75 1.30
C PRO A 206 5.06 -5.26 1.23
N THR A 207 3.79 -5.64 1.41
CA THR A 207 3.35 -7.04 1.31
C THR A 207 3.01 -7.45 -0.13
N PHE A 208 2.59 -8.70 -0.32
CA PHE A 208 2.16 -9.31 -1.59
C PHE A 208 3.25 -9.53 -2.64
N GLY A 209 4.53 -9.29 -2.33
CA GLY A 209 5.63 -9.64 -3.24
C GLY A 209 6.00 -11.12 -3.18
N GLN A 210 6.35 -11.71 -4.33
CA GLN A 210 6.89 -13.07 -4.48
C GLN A 210 5.95 -14.16 -3.92
N TYR A 211 4.76 -14.31 -4.52
CA TYR A 211 3.73 -15.25 -4.03
C TYR A 211 4.25 -16.67 -3.80
N ALA A 212 5.23 -17.12 -4.60
CA ALA A 212 5.76 -18.48 -4.47
C ALA A 212 6.55 -18.67 -3.16
N LEU A 213 7.33 -17.66 -2.73
CA LEU A 213 7.99 -17.66 -1.43
C LEU A 213 6.99 -17.47 -0.29
N ARG A 214 6.01 -16.57 -0.45
CA ARG A 214 4.95 -16.34 0.55
C ARG A 214 4.11 -17.60 0.85
N LEU A 215 3.96 -18.50 -0.11
CA LEU A 215 3.28 -19.78 0.12
C LEU A 215 4.14 -20.82 0.82
N LYS A 216 5.48 -20.68 0.79
CA LYS A 216 6.43 -21.67 1.32
C LYS A 216 6.99 -21.29 2.69
N LEU A 217 7.30 -20.02 2.88
CA LEU A 217 7.97 -19.53 4.08
C LEU A 217 6.93 -19.28 5.18
N ALA A 218 7.17 -19.83 6.38
CA ALA A 218 6.29 -19.64 7.52
C ALA A 218 6.11 -18.14 7.82
N SER A 219 4.88 -17.73 8.11
CA SER A 219 4.59 -16.33 8.44
C SER A 219 3.31 -16.24 9.26
N LEU A 220 3.08 -15.07 9.87
CA LEU A 220 1.88 -14.78 10.62
C LEU A 220 0.83 -14.01 9.78
N GLY A 221 -0.32 -13.74 10.39
CA GLY A 221 -1.35 -12.85 9.82
C GLY A 221 -1.96 -13.33 8.51
N SER A 222 -2.16 -12.39 7.59
CA SER A 222 -2.85 -12.64 6.32
C SER A 222 -2.14 -13.64 5.39
N ALA A 223 -0.81 -13.68 5.42
CA ALA A 223 -0.04 -14.65 4.63
C ALA A 223 -0.27 -16.09 5.14
N ASN A 224 -0.27 -16.30 6.47
CA ASN A 224 -0.62 -17.59 7.07
C ASN A 224 -2.03 -18.04 6.69
N SER A 225 -2.98 -17.11 6.65
CA SER A 225 -4.35 -17.39 6.19
C SER A 225 -4.38 -17.96 4.77
N ILE A 226 -3.66 -17.32 3.83
CA ILE A 226 -3.55 -17.80 2.45
C ILE A 226 -2.85 -19.15 2.39
N GLN A 227 -1.79 -19.37 3.16
CA GLN A 227 -1.08 -20.66 3.23
C GLN A 227 -2.02 -21.80 3.66
N LYS A 228 -2.82 -21.58 4.72
CA LYS A 228 -3.82 -22.58 5.17
C LYS A 228 -4.88 -22.85 4.10
N TYR A 229 -5.40 -21.80 3.46
CA TYR A 229 -6.37 -21.97 2.38
C TYR A 229 -5.78 -22.71 1.17
N TYR A 230 -4.53 -22.44 0.84
CA TYR A 230 -3.79 -23.07 -0.24
C TYR A 230 -3.63 -24.58 -0.06
N GLN A 231 -3.49 -25.08 1.16
CA GLN A 231 -3.33 -26.53 1.41
C GLN A 231 -4.45 -27.37 0.80
N THR A 232 -5.68 -26.88 0.85
CA THR A 232 -6.87 -27.58 0.35
C THR A 232 -7.36 -27.05 -1.00
N ASN A 233 -6.93 -25.85 -1.43
CA ASN A 233 -7.42 -25.15 -2.62
C ASN A 233 -6.29 -24.71 -3.56
N LYS A 234 -5.26 -25.54 -3.75
CA LYS A 234 -3.99 -25.20 -4.45
C LYS A 234 -4.20 -24.54 -5.80
N LYS A 235 -4.93 -25.24 -6.70
CA LYS A 235 -5.12 -24.80 -8.09
C LYS A 235 -5.85 -23.45 -8.17
N GLN A 236 -6.89 -23.30 -7.37
CA GLN A 236 -7.71 -22.09 -7.34
C GLN A 236 -6.94 -20.90 -6.75
N THR A 237 -6.25 -21.11 -5.63
CA THR A 237 -5.42 -20.07 -4.99
C THR A 237 -4.35 -19.56 -5.96
N LEU A 238 -3.57 -20.46 -6.57
CA LEU A 238 -2.52 -20.07 -7.53
C LEU A 238 -3.09 -19.34 -8.75
N ARG A 239 -4.26 -19.75 -9.26
CA ARG A 239 -4.91 -19.06 -10.37
C ARG A 239 -5.16 -17.59 -10.07
N THR A 240 -5.50 -17.26 -8.82
CA THR A 240 -5.82 -15.88 -8.40
C THR A 240 -4.58 -15.12 -7.96
N ILE A 241 -3.84 -15.61 -6.97
CA ILE A 241 -2.80 -14.79 -6.30
C ILE A 241 -1.65 -14.38 -7.22
N ARG A 242 -1.38 -15.11 -8.31
CA ARG A 242 -0.35 -14.76 -9.29
C ARG A 242 -0.66 -13.45 -10.05
N TYR A 243 -1.93 -13.04 -10.14
CA TYR A 243 -2.31 -11.73 -10.68
C TYR A 243 -2.14 -10.60 -9.67
N TYR A 244 -2.06 -10.92 -8.39
CA TYR A 244 -1.97 -9.99 -7.29
C TYR A 244 -0.58 -10.00 -6.62
N ASP A 245 0.45 -10.32 -7.40
CA ASP A 245 1.84 -10.26 -6.95
C ASP A 245 2.40 -8.85 -7.17
N ALA A 246 2.72 -8.18 -6.07
CA ALA A 246 3.22 -6.81 -6.09
C ALA A 246 4.61 -6.69 -6.76
N ALA A 247 5.45 -7.74 -6.72
CA ALA A 247 6.74 -7.72 -7.41
C ALA A 247 6.59 -7.83 -8.93
N LEU A 248 5.56 -8.52 -9.41
CA LEU A 248 5.25 -8.52 -10.85
C LEU A 248 4.78 -7.14 -11.33
N ALA A 249 3.90 -6.49 -10.57
CA ALA A 249 3.41 -5.15 -10.89
C ALA A 249 4.54 -4.10 -10.84
N ALA A 250 5.45 -4.20 -9.88
CA ALA A 250 6.56 -3.27 -9.67
C ALA A 250 7.42 -3.04 -10.92
N LYS A 251 7.53 -4.03 -11.82
CA LYS A 251 8.24 -3.90 -13.11
C LYS A 251 7.69 -2.77 -13.99
N ARG A 252 6.41 -2.38 -13.83
CA ARG A 252 5.71 -1.35 -14.62
C ARG A 252 5.74 0.02 -13.97
N ILE A 253 6.24 0.12 -12.74
CA ILE A 253 6.36 1.40 -12.05
C ILE A 253 7.56 2.15 -12.63
N SER A 254 7.30 3.24 -13.31
CA SER A 254 8.33 4.08 -13.96
C SER A 254 8.66 5.36 -13.19
N ILE A 255 7.82 5.72 -12.21
CA ILE A 255 8.03 6.88 -11.34
C ILE A 255 9.07 6.59 -10.25
N PRO A 256 9.72 7.61 -9.66
CA PRO A 256 10.60 7.43 -8.53
C PRO A 256 9.87 6.80 -7.33
N ILE A 257 10.47 5.76 -6.76
CA ILE A 257 9.96 5.06 -5.57
C ILE A 257 11.03 5.03 -4.49
N HIS A 258 10.67 5.49 -3.30
CA HIS A 258 11.38 5.20 -2.06
C HIS A 258 10.78 3.92 -1.45
N CYS A 259 11.62 2.95 -1.11
CA CYS A 259 11.15 1.68 -0.54
C CYS A 259 11.89 1.38 0.76
N ALA A 260 11.17 1.25 1.87
CA ALA A 260 11.73 0.78 3.12
C ALA A 260 11.46 -0.72 3.26
N CYS A 261 12.52 -1.53 3.40
CA CYS A 261 12.45 -2.97 3.52
C CYS A 261 13.12 -3.45 4.80
N ALA A 262 12.48 -4.38 5.52
CA ALA A 262 12.99 -4.93 6.77
C ALA A 262 13.84 -6.19 6.55
N LEU A 263 14.85 -6.37 7.42
CA LEU A 263 15.69 -7.58 7.43
C LEU A 263 15.07 -8.70 8.27
N PHE A 264 14.20 -8.35 9.19
CA PHE A 264 13.48 -9.26 10.07
C PHE A 264 12.00 -8.88 10.07
N ASP A 265 11.11 -9.79 9.69
CA ASP A 265 9.66 -9.52 9.73
C ASP A 265 8.86 -10.82 9.79
N PRO A 266 8.11 -11.07 10.89
CA PRO A 266 7.33 -12.30 11.06
C PRO A 266 6.00 -12.32 10.29
N TYR A 267 5.54 -11.16 9.75
CA TYR A 267 4.26 -11.02 9.02
C TYR A 267 4.46 -10.84 7.51
N VAL A 268 5.42 -10.02 7.14
CA VAL A 268 5.73 -9.73 5.73
C VAL A 268 7.16 -10.16 5.43
N ILE A 269 7.32 -11.35 4.88
CA ILE A 269 8.63 -11.96 4.68
C ILE A 269 9.62 -11.01 3.96
N PRO A 270 10.83 -10.76 4.50
CA PRO A 270 11.85 -9.89 3.87
C PRO A 270 12.11 -10.19 2.39
N PRO A 271 12.28 -11.45 1.94
CA PRO A 271 12.47 -11.72 0.52
C PRO A 271 11.28 -11.30 -0.36
N GLY A 272 10.06 -11.20 0.18
CA GLY A 272 8.90 -10.65 -0.52
C GLY A 272 8.97 -9.13 -0.67
N GLN A 273 9.39 -8.41 0.37
CA GLN A 273 9.59 -6.95 0.34
C GLN A 273 10.70 -6.58 -0.65
N PHE A 274 11.85 -7.25 -0.57
CA PHE A 274 12.98 -7.01 -1.47
C PHE A 274 12.68 -7.40 -2.91
N ALA A 275 11.86 -8.43 -3.17
CA ALA A 275 11.42 -8.77 -4.52
C ALA A 275 10.66 -7.61 -5.19
N ILE A 276 9.84 -6.87 -4.43
CA ILE A 276 9.16 -5.67 -4.92
C ILE A 276 10.20 -4.59 -5.26
N TYR A 277 11.09 -4.26 -4.31
CA TYR A 277 12.14 -3.27 -4.53
C TYR A 277 13.04 -3.62 -5.73
N ASN A 278 13.51 -4.84 -5.81
CA ASN A 278 14.41 -5.30 -6.89
C ASN A 278 13.74 -5.16 -8.26
N ALA A 279 12.42 -5.40 -8.34
CA ALA A 279 11.65 -5.39 -9.57
C ALA A 279 11.24 -3.98 -10.05
N LEU A 280 11.36 -2.93 -9.22
CA LEU A 280 10.99 -1.56 -9.61
C LEU A 280 11.70 -1.15 -10.91
N GLY A 281 10.89 -0.74 -11.90
CA GLY A 281 11.36 -0.40 -13.25
C GLY A 281 11.90 1.03 -13.40
N GLY A 282 11.50 1.94 -12.50
CA GLY A 282 11.93 3.34 -12.47
C GLY A 282 13.06 3.63 -11.47
N PRO A 283 13.39 4.92 -11.27
CA PRO A 283 14.33 5.33 -10.22
C PRO A 283 13.87 4.83 -8.85
N LYS A 284 14.81 4.31 -8.06
CA LYS A 284 14.48 3.73 -6.75
C LYS A 284 15.52 4.03 -5.70
N GLN A 285 15.04 4.23 -4.47
CA GLN A 285 15.85 4.38 -3.27
C GLN A 285 15.47 3.28 -2.28
N LEU A 286 16.44 2.73 -1.57
CA LEU A 286 16.24 1.69 -0.56
C LEU A 286 16.60 2.23 0.82
N PHE A 287 15.66 2.14 1.75
CA PHE A 287 15.90 2.28 3.18
C PHE A 287 15.84 0.89 3.82
N VAL A 288 16.87 0.50 4.57
CA VAL A 288 16.89 -0.80 5.24
C VAL A 288 16.51 -0.63 6.70
N LEU A 289 15.44 -1.31 7.10
CA LEU A 289 14.97 -1.40 8.48
C LEU A 289 15.52 -2.68 9.14
N ASP A 290 15.94 -2.59 10.40
CA ASP A 290 16.39 -3.77 11.16
C ASP A 290 15.24 -4.76 11.33
N ALA A 291 14.01 -4.27 11.61
CA ALA A 291 12.83 -5.10 11.67
C ALA A 291 11.56 -4.40 11.18
N GLY A 292 10.59 -5.20 10.73
CA GLY A 292 9.20 -4.83 10.48
C GLY A 292 8.25 -5.65 11.34
N HIS A 293 7.11 -5.09 11.70
CA HIS A 293 6.08 -5.73 12.54
C HIS A 293 6.63 -6.35 13.83
N HIS A 294 7.73 -5.83 14.34
CA HIS A 294 8.40 -6.24 15.56
C HIS A 294 9.13 -5.05 16.15
N SER A 295 9.04 -4.87 17.48
CA SER A 295 9.75 -3.78 18.17
C SER A 295 11.23 -4.11 18.34
N TYR A 296 12.09 -3.14 18.11
CA TYR A 296 13.54 -3.28 18.22
C TYR A 296 14.19 -2.01 18.81
N PRO A 297 15.41 -2.11 19.38
CA PRO A 297 16.00 -1.01 20.16
C PRO A 297 16.13 0.30 19.39
N ASP A 298 16.55 0.26 18.12
CA ASP A 298 16.81 1.44 17.27
C ASP A 298 15.58 1.92 16.49
N GLN A 299 14.40 1.38 16.74
CA GLN A 299 13.18 1.65 15.96
C GLN A 299 12.89 3.15 15.83
N LYS A 300 12.87 3.88 16.95
CA LYS A 300 12.55 5.33 16.92
C LYS A 300 13.56 6.14 16.12
N ARG A 301 14.85 5.78 16.19
CA ARG A 301 15.91 6.46 15.42
C ARG A 301 15.73 6.19 13.92
N GLN A 302 15.46 4.95 13.54
CA GLN A 302 15.23 4.58 12.13
C GLN A 302 13.93 5.19 11.58
N GLU A 303 12.85 5.22 12.37
CA GLU A 303 11.60 5.88 11.98
C GLU A 303 11.79 7.40 11.77
N GLN A 304 12.56 8.07 12.63
CA GLN A 304 12.87 9.49 12.47
C GLN A 304 13.72 9.74 11.22
N ALA A 305 14.77 8.95 11.00
CA ALA A 305 15.59 9.04 9.79
C ALA A 305 14.78 8.79 8.51
N LEU A 306 13.86 7.81 8.55
CA LEU A 306 12.96 7.53 7.43
C LEU A 306 12.06 8.75 7.12
N ILE A 307 11.49 9.40 8.13
CA ILE A 307 10.65 10.60 7.94
C ILE A 307 11.46 11.73 7.32
N GLU A 308 12.71 11.95 7.75
CA GLU A 308 13.60 12.96 7.20
C GLU A 308 13.95 12.68 5.71
N GLU A 309 14.28 11.42 5.37
CA GLU A 309 14.49 11.04 3.97
C GLU A 309 13.22 11.20 3.11
N LEU A 310 12.03 10.94 3.67
CA LEU A 310 10.78 11.13 2.94
C LEU A 310 10.46 12.61 2.68
N ASP A 311 10.77 13.51 3.61
CA ASP A 311 10.58 14.94 3.39
C ASP A 311 11.45 15.44 2.24
N ASP A 312 12.72 15.04 2.21
CA ASP A 312 13.64 15.33 1.10
C ASP A 312 13.18 14.67 -0.21
N PHE A 313 12.87 13.38 -0.19
CA PHE A 313 12.41 12.63 -1.37
C PHE A 313 11.20 13.26 -2.05
N PHE A 314 10.23 13.74 -1.27
CA PHE A 314 9.02 14.37 -1.80
C PHE A 314 9.13 15.90 -1.99
N SER A 315 10.25 16.53 -1.65
CA SER A 315 10.44 18.00 -1.78
C SER A 315 10.19 18.51 -3.22
N SER A 316 10.55 17.71 -4.22
CA SER A 316 10.40 18.05 -5.64
C SER A 316 8.97 17.88 -6.20
N LEU A 317 7.98 17.48 -5.38
CA LEU A 317 6.57 17.42 -5.79
C LEU A 317 5.87 18.79 -5.79
N THR A 318 6.49 19.84 -5.28
CA THR A 318 5.84 21.15 -5.16
C THR A 318 5.58 21.77 -6.53
N SER A 319 4.35 22.24 -6.76
CA SER A 319 4.06 23.20 -7.83
C SER A 319 4.75 24.53 -7.53
N SER A 320 5.34 25.11 -8.54
CA SER A 320 5.92 26.47 -8.50
C SER A 320 4.90 27.52 -8.08
#